data_98dc7741650b8bb4e0a89f866e03cfbc
#
_entry.id   98dc7741650b8bb4e0a89f866e03cfbc
#
_cell.length_a   1.000
_cell.length_b   1.000
_cell.length_c   1.000
_cell.angle_alpha   90.00
_cell.angle_beta   90.00
_cell.angle_gamma   90.00
#
_symmetry.space_group_name_H-M   'P 1'
#
loop_
_entity.id
_entity.type
_entity.pdbx_description
1 polymer ?
#
loop_
_entity_poly.entity_id
_entity_poly.type
_entity_poly.pdbx_seq_one_letter_code
_entity_poly.pdbx_strand_id
1 'polypeptide(L)'
;MNYTQMKNNNDIKFIYEKLSSLYPDYSNKKPKAKIYSKAYTSLIGVMLSAQSQDKRTAVACRQLFALADSPGEMITLSQEKIIEAIRPAGLFNAKSKNILATSKMLLEEFDGRVPNTQKELMSLPGVGRKSSDIVMRFVFGEPHIAVDTHVFRMLWRLGWADSLDEGKASITVNNTTPSDYKYGAHMWLITHAKYVCRSRTPNCNECVISDACDRRDIDIPKNRLRQKV
;
A
#
# COMPACT_ATOMS: atom_id res chain seq x y z
N MET A 1 -0.47 -1.10 30.38
CA MET A 1 -0.97 -2.32 29.72
C MET A 1 0.21 -2.94 28.97
N ASN A 2 0.69 -4.11 29.40
CA ASN A 2 1.79 -4.81 28.75
C ASN A 2 1.28 -5.47 27.45
N TYR A 3 1.52 -4.85 26.31
CA TYR A 3 1.26 -5.43 24.99
C TYR A 3 2.46 -6.31 24.59
N THR A 4 2.57 -7.51 25.17
CA THR A 4 3.83 -8.25 25.10
C THR A 4 3.79 -9.54 24.29
N GLN A 5 2.71 -9.84 23.57
CA GLN A 5 2.70 -11.06 22.75
C GLN A 5 2.18 -10.76 21.34
N MET A 6 3.07 -10.87 20.33
CA MET A 6 2.66 -10.86 18.92
C MET A 6 1.74 -12.05 18.64
N LYS A 7 0.85 -11.92 17.66
CA LYS A 7 -0.01 -13.01 17.21
C LYS A 7 0.81 -14.24 16.87
N ASN A 8 0.41 -15.37 17.43
CA ASN A 8 1.02 -16.65 17.11
C ASN A 8 0.55 -17.17 15.74
N ASN A 9 1.22 -18.20 15.23
CA ASN A 9 0.92 -18.74 13.90
C ASN A 9 -0.51 -19.31 13.79
N ASN A 10 -1.08 -19.83 14.87
CA ASN A 10 -2.45 -20.37 14.87
C ASN A 10 -3.49 -19.26 14.75
N ASP A 11 -3.29 -18.15 15.46
CA ASP A 11 -4.15 -16.96 15.34
C ASP A 11 -4.09 -16.38 13.91
N ILE A 12 -2.89 -16.28 13.34
CA ILE A 12 -2.69 -15.76 11.98
C ILE A 12 -3.39 -16.66 10.96
N LYS A 13 -3.26 -17.97 11.09
CA LYS A 13 -3.94 -18.94 10.23
C LYS A 13 -5.45 -18.81 10.35
N PHE A 14 -5.98 -18.79 11.58
CA PHE A 14 -7.41 -18.57 11.84
C PHE A 14 -7.93 -17.29 11.20
N ILE A 15 -7.20 -16.16 11.35
CA ILE A 15 -7.56 -14.88 10.72
C ILE A 15 -7.72 -15.03 9.21
N TYR A 16 -6.74 -15.64 8.53
CA TYR A 16 -6.80 -15.81 7.08
C TYR A 16 -7.85 -16.80 6.61
N GLU A 17 -8.09 -17.90 7.33
CA GLU A 17 -9.17 -18.85 7.05
C GLU A 17 -10.53 -18.15 7.08
N LYS A 18 -10.78 -17.34 8.12
CA LYS A 18 -12.03 -16.59 8.24
C LYS A 18 -12.18 -15.51 7.18
N LEU A 19 -11.11 -14.74 6.91
CA LEU A 19 -11.15 -13.69 5.92
C LEU A 19 -11.27 -14.22 4.49
N SER A 20 -10.60 -15.30 4.14
CA SER A 20 -10.70 -15.91 2.82
C SER A 20 -12.09 -16.50 2.56
N SER A 21 -12.72 -17.05 3.58
CA SER A 21 -14.11 -17.54 3.50
C SER A 21 -15.12 -16.40 3.38
N LEU A 22 -14.87 -15.26 4.06
CA LEU A 22 -15.76 -14.08 4.01
C LEU A 22 -15.66 -13.33 2.68
N TYR A 23 -14.48 -13.36 2.05
CA TYR A 23 -14.21 -12.62 0.81
C TYR A 23 -13.73 -13.55 -0.31
N PRO A 24 -14.57 -14.48 -0.78
CA PRO A 24 -14.19 -15.52 -1.75
C PRO A 24 -13.81 -14.94 -3.15
N ASP A 25 -14.28 -13.74 -3.48
CA ASP A 25 -13.97 -13.06 -4.74
C ASP A 25 -12.50 -12.67 -4.87
N TYR A 26 -11.79 -12.55 -3.76
CA TYR A 26 -10.36 -12.25 -3.77
C TYR A 26 -9.54 -13.53 -3.82
N SER A 27 -9.15 -13.91 -5.03
CA SER A 27 -8.36 -15.11 -5.27
C SER A 27 -7.00 -15.08 -4.58
N ASN A 28 -6.62 -16.18 -3.95
CA ASN A 28 -5.26 -16.40 -3.45
C ASN A 28 -4.30 -16.91 -4.56
N LYS A 29 -4.62 -16.67 -5.81
CA LYS A 29 -3.75 -16.98 -6.96
C LYS A 29 -2.88 -15.77 -7.30
N LYS A 30 -1.71 -16.03 -7.87
CA LYS A 30 -0.84 -14.98 -8.41
C LYS A 30 -1.67 -14.07 -9.30
N PRO A 31 -1.75 -12.76 -9.02
CA PRO A 31 -2.53 -11.86 -9.85
C PRO A 31 -1.93 -11.84 -11.26
N LYS A 32 -2.80 -11.91 -12.27
CA LYS A 32 -2.34 -11.58 -13.62
C LYS A 32 -1.95 -10.12 -13.61
N ALA A 33 -0.69 -9.81 -13.93
CA ALA A 33 -0.18 -8.46 -14.02
C ALA A 33 -1.03 -7.65 -15.02
N LYS A 34 -2.00 -6.87 -14.53
CA LYS A 34 -3.02 -6.23 -15.38
C LYS A 34 -3.45 -4.84 -14.95
N ILE A 35 -2.83 -4.23 -13.93
CA ILE A 35 -3.32 -2.91 -13.50
C ILE A 35 -2.87 -1.81 -14.45
N TYR A 36 -1.73 -2.01 -15.12
CA TYR A 36 -1.22 -1.03 -16.07
C TYR A 36 -0.44 -1.73 -17.18
N SER A 37 -0.65 -1.28 -18.40
CA SER A 37 -0.02 -1.86 -19.60
C SER A 37 1.50 -1.74 -19.63
N LYS A 38 2.07 -0.82 -18.84
CA LYS A 38 3.51 -0.56 -18.75
C LYS A 38 3.92 -0.39 -17.29
N ALA A 39 5.03 -1.01 -16.87
CA ALA A 39 5.53 -0.93 -15.50
C ALA A 39 5.85 0.51 -15.06
N TYR A 40 6.38 1.33 -15.96
CA TYR A 40 6.69 2.74 -15.68
C TYR A 40 5.45 3.56 -15.33
N THR A 41 4.42 3.52 -16.15
CA THR A 41 3.18 4.27 -15.87
C THR A 41 2.50 3.79 -14.60
N SER A 42 2.65 2.51 -14.27
CA SER A 42 2.19 1.94 -13.01
C SER A 42 2.93 2.54 -11.80
N LEU A 43 4.26 2.57 -11.86
CA LEU A 43 5.09 3.17 -10.82
C LEU A 43 4.72 4.64 -10.60
N ILE A 44 4.65 5.43 -11.69
CA ILE A 44 4.28 6.84 -11.60
C ILE A 44 2.85 7.01 -11.06
N GLY A 45 1.91 6.17 -11.49
CA GLY A 45 0.54 6.17 -10.97
C GLY A 45 0.48 5.91 -9.45
N VAL A 46 1.28 4.98 -8.95
CA VAL A 46 1.42 4.70 -7.51
C VAL A 46 2.02 5.90 -6.79
N MET A 47 3.06 6.54 -7.33
CA MET A 47 3.64 7.77 -6.75
C MET A 47 2.61 8.91 -6.70
N LEU A 48 1.80 9.08 -7.75
CA LEU A 48 0.74 10.07 -7.79
C LEU A 48 -0.39 9.78 -6.80
N SER A 49 -0.67 8.51 -6.50
CA SER A 49 -1.72 8.10 -5.56
C SER A 49 -1.39 8.41 -4.08
N ALA A 50 -0.11 8.60 -3.75
CA ALA A 50 0.31 8.93 -2.40
C ALA A 50 -0.37 10.21 -1.89
N GLN A 51 -1.11 10.10 -0.76
CA GLN A 51 -1.88 11.19 -0.17
C GLN A 51 -2.83 11.90 -1.15
N SER A 52 -3.42 11.16 -2.09
CA SER A 52 -4.37 11.65 -3.07
C SER A 52 -5.63 10.78 -3.10
N GLN A 53 -6.74 11.34 -3.56
CA GLN A 53 -7.97 10.58 -3.81
C GLN A 53 -7.90 9.89 -5.17
N ASP A 54 -8.45 8.66 -5.27
CA ASP A 54 -8.38 7.85 -6.49
C ASP A 54 -8.89 8.58 -7.75
N LYS A 55 -10.01 9.30 -7.64
CA LYS A 55 -10.56 10.08 -8.77
C LYS A 55 -9.60 11.17 -9.25
N ARG A 56 -8.95 11.88 -8.33
CA ARG A 56 -7.99 12.94 -8.65
C ARG A 56 -6.71 12.36 -9.25
N THR A 57 -6.24 11.23 -8.69
CA THR A 57 -5.10 10.49 -9.22
C THR A 57 -5.35 10.03 -10.66
N ALA A 58 -6.53 9.48 -10.95
CA ALA A 58 -6.87 9.03 -12.29
C ALA A 58 -6.88 10.18 -13.33
N VAL A 59 -7.32 11.38 -12.93
CA VAL A 59 -7.24 12.57 -13.79
C VAL A 59 -5.80 12.96 -14.05
N ALA A 60 -4.99 13.07 -13.00
CA ALA A 60 -3.56 13.43 -13.09
C ALA A 60 -2.77 12.43 -13.95
N CYS A 61 -2.99 11.13 -13.76
CA CYS A 61 -2.36 10.08 -14.59
C CYS A 61 -2.72 10.25 -16.07
N ARG A 62 -3.98 10.47 -16.39
CA ARG A 62 -4.45 10.64 -17.77
C ARG A 62 -3.79 11.85 -18.43
N GLN A 63 -3.73 12.98 -17.74
CA GLN A 63 -3.11 14.22 -18.24
C GLN A 63 -1.60 14.04 -18.43
N LEU A 64 -0.91 13.46 -17.46
CA LEU A 64 0.54 13.27 -17.52
C LEU A 64 0.94 12.27 -18.60
N PHE A 65 0.27 11.12 -18.67
CA PHE A 65 0.63 10.07 -19.64
C PHE A 65 0.22 10.39 -21.08
N ALA A 66 -0.61 11.39 -21.29
CA ALA A 66 -0.82 11.99 -22.62
C ALA A 66 0.37 12.83 -23.10
N LEU A 67 1.21 13.30 -22.19
CA LEU A 67 2.44 14.07 -22.51
C LEU A 67 3.67 13.17 -22.57
N ALA A 68 3.80 12.20 -21.65
CA ALA A 68 4.95 11.31 -21.54
C ALA A 68 4.55 10.03 -20.80
N ASP A 69 4.78 8.86 -21.40
CA ASP A 69 4.45 7.55 -20.80
C ASP A 69 5.69 6.64 -20.62
N SER A 70 6.89 7.19 -20.85
CA SER A 70 8.19 6.53 -20.67
C SER A 70 9.17 7.41 -19.91
N PRO A 71 10.22 6.83 -19.27
CA PRO A 71 11.25 7.63 -18.60
C PRO A 71 11.94 8.64 -19.53
N GLY A 72 12.24 8.21 -20.77
CA GLY A 72 12.92 9.04 -21.76
C GLY A 72 12.09 10.25 -22.16
N GLU A 73 10.80 10.10 -22.40
CA GLU A 73 9.90 11.22 -22.70
C GLU A 73 9.70 12.12 -21.47
N MET A 74 9.55 11.53 -20.29
CA MET A 74 9.30 12.28 -19.05
C MET A 74 10.40 13.29 -18.74
N ILE A 75 11.67 12.95 -18.93
CA ILE A 75 12.80 13.85 -18.67
C ILE A 75 12.91 15.00 -19.69
N THR A 76 12.21 14.93 -20.82
CA THR A 76 12.16 16.04 -21.80
C THR A 76 11.14 17.11 -21.41
N LEU A 77 10.24 16.81 -20.47
CA LEU A 77 9.25 17.77 -19.99
C LEU A 77 9.88 18.72 -18.97
N SER A 78 9.49 20.01 -19.03
CA SER A 78 9.81 20.93 -17.93
C SER A 78 9.01 20.56 -16.68
N GLN A 79 9.55 20.90 -15.51
CA GLN A 79 8.87 20.64 -14.24
C GLN A 79 7.49 21.32 -14.19
N GLU A 80 7.37 22.51 -14.78
CA GLU A 80 6.12 23.29 -14.84
C GLU A 80 5.03 22.54 -15.61
N LYS A 81 5.36 21.92 -16.76
CA LYS A 81 4.42 21.10 -17.54
C LYS A 81 3.94 19.88 -16.74
N ILE A 82 4.84 19.23 -16.00
CA ILE A 82 4.47 18.13 -15.14
C ILE A 82 3.56 18.61 -14.00
N ILE A 83 3.90 19.73 -13.33
CA ILE A 83 3.07 20.34 -12.28
C ILE A 83 1.66 20.61 -12.79
N GLU A 84 1.51 21.19 -13.97
CA GLU A 84 0.22 21.47 -14.57
C GLU A 84 -0.60 20.20 -14.76
N ALA A 85 0.00 19.17 -15.34
CA ALA A 85 -0.67 17.89 -15.60
C ALA A 85 -1.06 17.15 -14.31
N ILE A 86 -0.25 17.23 -13.24
CA ILE A 86 -0.52 16.47 -12.00
C ILE A 86 -1.16 17.32 -10.88
N ARG A 87 -1.50 18.58 -11.14
CA ARG A 87 -2.15 19.47 -10.15
C ARG A 87 -3.34 18.85 -9.43
N PRO A 88 -4.23 18.07 -10.10
CA PRO A 88 -5.34 17.41 -9.42
C PRO A 88 -4.94 16.45 -8.30
N ALA A 89 -3.77 15.81 -8.38
CA ALA A 89 -3.31 14.83 -7.39
C ALA A 89 -2.84 15.45 -6.06
N GLY A 90 -2.68 16.79 -5.98
CA GLY A 90 -2.11 17.46 -4.81
C GLY A 90 -0.61 17.18 -4.62
N LEU A 91 0.03 17.91 -3.70
CA LEU A 91 1.49 17.82 -3.46
C LEU A 91 2.35 17.86 -4.74
N PHE A 92 1.84 18.54 -5.76
CA PHE A 92 2.35 18.50 -7.13
C PHE A 92 3.81 18.98 -7.24
N ASN A 93 4.26 19.92 -6.40
CA ASN A 93 5.65 20.38 -6.41
C ASN A 93 6.64 19.27 -6.00
N ALA A 94 6.34 18.55 -4.92
CA ALA A 94 7.18 17.44 -4.47
C ALA A 94 7.07 16.24 -5.42
N LYS A 95 5.86 15.94 -5.89
CA LYS A 95 5.61 14.83 -6.81
C LYS A 95 6.31 15.05 -8.16
N SER A 96 6.27 16.25 -8.75
CA SER A 96 6.95 16.54 -10.01
C SER A 96 8.46 16.37 -9.92
N LYS A 97 9.07 16.86 -8.83
CA LYS A 97 10.51 16.64 -8.56
C LYS A 97 10.84 15.15 -8.46
N ASN A 98 10.07 14.40 -7.70
CA ASN A 98 10.30 12.98 -7.53
C ASN A 98 10.08 12.18 -8.83
N ILE A 99 9.07 12.53 -9.64
CA ILE A 99 8.83 11.90 -10.95
C ILE A 99 10.01 12.12 -11.88
N LEU A 100 10.50 13.35 -12.01
CA LEU A 100 11.68 13.66 -12.83
C LEU A 100 12.92 12.93 -12.33
N ALA A 101 13.21 12.99 -11.03
CA ALA A 101 14.36 12.33 -10.44
C ALA A 101 14.30 10.80 -10.59
N THR A 102 13.13 10.20 -10.38
CA THR A 102 12.90 8.77 -10.62
C THR A 102 13.11 8.40 -12.08
N SER A 103 12.55 9.18 -13.02
CA SER A 103 12.71 8.92 -14.46
C SER A 103 14.17 8.99 -14.90
N LYS A 104 14.92 9.97 -14.39
CA LYS A 104 16.34 10.10 -14.63
C LYS A 104 17.14 8.92 -14.08
N MET A 105 16.90 8.55 -12.81
CA MET A 105 17.56 7.41 -12.17
C MET A 105 17.25 6.08 -12.87
N LEU A 106 16.01 5.89 -13.37
CA LEU A 106 15.66 4.72 -14.16
C LEU A 106 16.49 4.61 -15.44
N LEU A 107 16.76 5.72 -16.12
CA LEU A 107 17.60 5.72 -17.32
C LEU A 107 19.09 5.50 -17.01
N GLU A 108 19.59 6.09 -15.92
CA GLU A 108 21.01 6.06 -15.57
C GLU A 108 21.44 4.77 -14.91
N GLU A 109 20.58 4.16 -14.07
CA GLU A 109 20.95 3.02 -13.21
C GLU A 109 20.19 1.73 -13.55
N PHE A 110 19.09 1.78 -14.32
CA PHE A 110 18.19 0.66 -14.58
C PHE A 110 17.85 0.46 -16.06
N ASP A 111 18.63 1.01 -16.99
CA ASP A 111 18.39 0.90 -18.45
C ASP A 111 16.97 1.30 -18.88
N GLY A 112 16.38 2.29 -18.21
CA GLY A 112 15.01 2.75 -18.45
C GLY A 112 13.93 1.79 -17.95
N ARG A 113 14.27 0.72 -17.21
CA ARG A 113 13.35 -0.28 -16.69
C ARG A 113 13.00 -0.01 -15.24
N VAL A 114 11.80 -0.37 -14.85
CA VAL A 114 11.41 -0.35 -13.43
C VAL A 114 12.02 -1.59 -12.76
N PRO A 115 12.81 -1.40 -11.67
CA PRO A 115 13.41 -2.52 -10.96
C PRO A 115 12.33 -3.41 -10.30
N ASN A 116 12.63 -4.69 -10.19
CA ASN A 116 11.70 -5.71 -9.70
C ASN A 116 12.04 -6.24 -8.30
N THR A 117 12.86 -5.53 -7.54
CA THR A 117 13.11 -5.82 -6.14
C THR A 117 12.64 -4.67 -5.25
N GLN A 118 12.14 -5.00 -4.05
CA GLN A 118 11.68 -3.99 -3.10
C GLN A 118 12.79 -3.01 -2.72
N LYS A 119 14.02 -3.51 -2.56
CA LYS A 119 15.19 -2.70 -2.19
C LYS A 119 15.48 -1.62 -3.23
N GLU A 120 15.55 -2.00 -4.50
CA GLU A 120 15.79 -1.07 -5.62
C GLU A 120 14.61 -0.13 -5.85
N LEU A 121 13.36 -0.60 -5.75
CA LEU A 121 12.19 0.26 -5.81
C LEU A 121 12.22 1.36 -4.74
N MET A 122 12.66 1.02 -3.52
CA MET A 122 12.76 1.97 -2.42
C MET A 122 13.97 2.92 -2.54
N SER A 123 14.93 2.67 -3.43
CA SER A 123 15.99 3.64 -3.75
C SER A 123 15.51 4.76 -4.66
N LEU A 124 14.39 4.56 -5.36
CA LEU A 124 13.83 5.57 -6.26
C LEU A 124 13.22 6.74 -5.47
N PRO A 125 13.50 8.01 -5.88
CA PRO A 125 12.97 9.19 -5.22
C PRO A 125 11.44 9.18 -5.10
N GLY A 126 10.91 9.34 -3.88
CA GLY A 126 9.47 9.36 -3.62
C GLY A 126 8.79 7.98 -3.57
N VAL A 127 9.56 6.89 -3.63
CA VAL A 127 9.05 5.53 -3.48
C VAL A 127 9.38 5.00 -2.08
N GLY A 128 8.38 5.00 -1.21
CA GLY A 128 8.48 4.38 0.12
C GLY A 128 8.04 2.91 0.12
N ARG A 129 8.12 2.27 1.29
CA ARG A 129 7.74 0.85 1.47
C ARG A 129 6.36 0.53 0.94
N LYS A 130 5.33 1.30 1.33
CA LYS A 130 3.97 1.07 0.85
C LYS A 130 3.88 1.11 -0.68
N SER A 131 4.51 2.10 -1.31
CA SER A 131 4.52 2.23 -2.77
C SER A 131 5.23 1.07 -3.43
N SER A 132 6.38 0.65 -2.89
CA SER A 132 7.11 -0.52 -3.39
C SER A 132 6.30 -1.81 -3.25
N ASP A 133 5.62 -2.03 -2.12
CA ASP A 133 4.74 -3.19 -1.93
C ASP A 133 3.60 -3.24 -2.96
N ILE A 134 3.01 -2.07 -3.28
CA ILE A 134 1.98 -1.96 -4.32
C ILE A 134 2.54 -2.31 -5.70
N VAL A 135 3.71 -1.77 -6.05
CA VAL A 135 4.37 -2.06 -7.33
C VAL A 135 4.75 -3.54 -7.42
N MET A 136 5.40 -4.10 -6.39
CA MET A 136 5.74 -5.52 -6.33
C MET A 136 4.52 -6.39 -6.56
N ARG A 137 3.41 -6.09 -5.87
CA ARG A 137 2.20 -6.89 -5.97
C ARG A 137 1.51 -6.76 -7.32
N PHE A 138 1.23 -5.57 -7.77
CA PHE A 138 0.31 -5.33 -8.88
C PHE A 138 1.01 -5.22 -10.24
N VAL A 139 2.30 -4.87 -10.26
CA VAL A 139 3.10 -4.83 -11.49
C VAL A 139 3.85 -6.14 -11.70
N PHE A 140 4.56 -6.61 -10.67
CA PHE A 140 5.38 -7.81 -10.79
C PHE A 140 4.66 -9.09 -10.35
N GLY A 141 3.46 -8.99 -9.73
CA GLY A 141 2.69 -10.14 -9.28
C GLY A 141 3.32 -10.87 -8.10
N GLU A 142 4.19 -10.19 -7.34
CA GLU A 142 4.80 -10.75 -6.15
C GLU A 142 3.87 -10.60 -4.93
N PRO A 143 3.89 -11.56 -3.98
CA PRO A 143 2.91 -11.63 -2.90
C PRO A 143 3.20 -10.64 -1.76
N HIS A 144 3.30 -9.36 -2.06
CA HIS A 144 3.49 -8.29 -1.08
C HIS A 144 2.18 -7.78 -0.50
N ILE A 145 2.18 -7.44 0.79
CA ILE A 145 1.06 -6.85 1.52
C ILE A 145 1.39 -5.39 1.80
N ALA A 146 0.77 -4.49 1.04
CA ALA A 146 0.94 -3.06 1.27
C ALA A 146 0.15 -2.64 2.52
N VAL A 147 0.83 -2.10 3.50
CA VAL A 147 0.22 -1.59 4.73
C VAL A 147 -0.07 -0.11 4.56
N ASP A 148 -1.36 0.22 4.54
CA ASP A 148 -1.85 1.59 4.62
C ASP A 148 -2.44 1.87 6.01
N THR A 149 -2.92 3.07 6.24
CA THR A 149 -3.52 3.46 7.53
C THR A 149 -4.73 2.61 7.94
N HIS A 150 -5.45 2.01 6.98
CA HIS A 150 -6.55 1.10 7.27
C HIS A 150 -6.06 -0.26 7.73
N VAL A 151 -5.14 -0.85 6.96
CA VAL A 151 -4.51 -2.14 7.29
C VAL A 151 -3.71 -2.00 8.59
N PHE A 152 -2.89 -0.95 8.73
CA PHE A 152 -2.12 -0.69 9.94
C PHE A 152 -3.00 -0.64 11.20
N ARG A 153 -4.08 0.15 11.17
CA ARG A 153 -5.05 0.21 12.28
C ARG A 153 -5.60 -1.16 12.65
N MET A 154 -5.93 -1.96 11.65
CA MET A 154 -6.45 -3.31 11.89
C MET A 154 -5.38 -4.23 12.48
N LEU A 155 -4.16 -4.24 11.94
CA LEU A 155 -3.05 -5.04 12.48
C LEU A 155 -2.73 -4.64 13.93
N TRP A 156 -2.78 -3.35 14.26
CA TRP A 156 -2.62 -2.85 15.62
C TRP A 156 -3.73 -3.37 16.54
N ARG A 157 -4.99 -3.22 16.13
CA ARG A 157 -6.14 -3.69 16.93
C ARG A 157 -6.16 -5.20 17.14
N LEU A 158 -5.71 -5.94 16.15
CA LEU A 158 -5.54 -7.40 16.26
C LEU A 158 -4.44 -7.79 17.25
N GLY A 159 -3.49 -6.92 17.56
CA GLY A 159 -2.27 -7.26 18.27
C GLY A 159 -1.21 -7.94 17.38
N TRP A 160 -1.36 -7.82 16.07
CA TRP A 160 -0.40 -8.37 15.10
C TRP A 160 0.79 -7.44 14.88
N ALA A 161 0.58 -6.12 14.93
CA ALA A 161 1.64 -5.13 14.99
C ALA A 161 2.06 -4.90 16.46
N ASP A 162 3.36 -4.88 16.71
CA ASP A 162 3.97 -4.70 18.04
C ASP A 162 4.35 -3.24 18.33
N SER A 163 4.34 -2.39 17.31
CA SER A 163 4.70 -0.99 17.42
C SER A 163 3.76 -0.08 16.61
N LEU A 164 3.76 1.22 16.92
CA LEU A 164 3.00 2.24 16.18
C LEU A 164 3.71 2.72 14.90
N ASP A 165 4.65 1.92 14.37
CA ASP A 165 5.39 2.18 13.14
C ASP A 165 4.80 1.36 12.00
N GLU A 166 4.22 2.03 10.98
CA GLU A 166 3.64 1.37 9.80
C GLU A 166 4.68 0.54 9.02
N GLY A 167 5.94 0.97 8.99
CA GLY A 167 7.02 0.25 8.31
C GLY A 167 7.34 -1.07 9.00
N LYS A 168 7.43 -1.07 10.34
CA LYS A 168 7.61 -2.29 11.13
C LYS A 168 6.41 -3.23 10.99
N ALA A 169 5.19 -2.68 11.05
CA ALA A 169 3.98 -3.48 10.83
C ALA A 169 3.96 -4.13 9.44
N SER A 170 4.42 -3.41 8.40
CA SER A 170 4.56 -3.98 7.05
C SER A 170 5.57 -5.13 7.02
N ILE A 171 6.73 -4.98 7.66
CA ILE A 171 7.72 -6.05 7.76
C ILE A 171 7.12 -7.26 8.47
N THR A 172 6.49 -7.04 9.61
CA THR A 172 5.89 -8.10 10.43
C THR A 172 4.85 -8.89 9.64
N VAL A 173 3.84 -8.23 9.06
CA VAL A 173 2.77 -8.94 8.34
C VAL A 173 3.29 -9.67 7.10
N ASN A 174 4.24 -9.11 6.37
CA ASN A 174 4.81 -9.76 5.19
C ASN A 174 5.65 -11.01 5.56
N ASN A 175 6.33 -10.99 6.70
CA ASN A 175 7.16 -12.09 7.17
C ASN A 175 6.34 -13.20 7.85
N THR A 176 5.28 -12.85 8.56
CA THR A 176 4.48 -13.82 9.34
C THR A 176 3.28 -14.38 8.58
N THR A 177 2.90 -13.81 7.43
CA THR A 177 1.84 -14.36 6.59
C THR A 177 2.28 -15.68 5.97
N PRO A 178 1.56 -16.80 6.21
CA PRO A 178 1.89 -18.07 5.60
C PRO A 178 1.79 -18.04 4.07
N SER A 179 2.63 -18.82 3.39
CA SER A 179 2.71 -18.90 1.92
C SER A 179 1.34 -19.10 1.27
N ASP A 180 0.51 -19.95 1.88
CA ASP A 180 -0.79 -20.36 1.38
C ASP A 180 -1.82 -19.22 1.33
N TYR A 181 -1.57 -18.09 2.00
CA TYR A 181 -2.49 -16.94 2.04
C TYR A 181 -1.92 -15.69 1.37
N LYS A 182 -0.63 -15.66 1.05
CA LYS A 182 0.08 -14.44 0.63
C LYS A 182 -0.58 -13.69 -0.53
N TYR A 183 -1.10 -14.39 -1.52
CA TYR A 183 -1.69 -13.73 -2.69
C TYR A 183 -3.07 -13.10 -2.41
N GLY A 184 -3.86 -13.66 -1.51
CA GLY A 184 -5.15 -13.08 -1.10
C GLY A 184 -5.03 -12.02 0.00
N ALA A 185 -4.01 -12.17 0.85
CA ALA A 185 -3.85 -11.46 2.12
C ALA A 185 -4.09 -9.94 2.04
N HIS A 186 -3.46 -9.26 1.09
CA HIS A 186 -3.62 -7.81 0.97
C HIS A 186 -5.09 -7.39 0.77
N MET A 187 -5.79 -8.06 -0.15
CA MET A 187 -7.18 -7.72 -0.46
C MET A 187 -8.12 -8.06 0.69
N TRP A 188 -7.92 -9.18 1.35
CA TRP A 188 -8.71 -9.57 2.51
C TRP A 188 -8.53 -8.59 3.67
N LEU A 189 -7.28 -8.25 4.00
CA LEU A 189 -6.97 -7.32 5.09
C LEU A 189 -7.52 -5.92 4.81
N ILE A 190 -7.28 -5.35 3.63
CA ILE A 190 -7.73 -4.00 3.32
C ILE A 190 -9.24 -3.89 3.24
N THR A 191 -9.92 -4.91 2.69
CA THR A 191 -11.38 -4.94 2.60
C THR A 191 -11.99 -5.00 3.99
N HIS A 192 -11.51 -5.91 4.84
CA HIS A 192 -11.99 -6.02 6.22
C HIS A 192 -11.70 -4.75 7.03
N ALA A 193 -10.52 -4.15 6.86
CA ALA A 193 -10.16 -2.91 7.53
C ALA A 193 -11.03 -1.71 7.12
N LYS A 194 -11.51 -1.68 5.88
CA LYS A 194 -12.37 -0.60 5.38
C LYS A 194 -13.83 -0.77 5.79
N TYR A 195 -14.36 -1.97 5.71
CA TYR A 195 -15.79 -2.20 5.85
C TYR A 195 -16.23 -2.70 7.23
N VAL A 196 -15.41 -3.48 7.93
CA VAL A 196 -15.70 -4.04 9.25
C VAL A 196 -14.90 -3.34 10.35
N CYS A 197 -13.56 -3.38 10.29
CA CYS A 197 -12.69 -2.76 11.29
C CYS A 197 -12.53 -1.24 11.04
N ARG A 198 -13.65 -0.52 10.92
CA ARG A 198 -13.68 0.92 10.61
C ARG A 198 -13.02 1.76 11.70
N SER A 199 -12.55 2.96 11.33
CA SER A 199 -11.81 3.83 12.26
C SER A 199 -12.65 4.25 13.46
N ARG A 200 -13.84 4.82 13.23
CA ARG A 200 -14.67 5.44 14.27
C ARG A 200 -15.62 4.46 14.95
N THR A 201 -16.22 3.58 14.16
CA THR A 201 -17.28 2.64 14.59
C THR A 201 -16.98 1.27 14.02
N PRO A 202 -16.01 0.52 14.59
CA PRO A 202 -15.75 -0.83 14.14
C PRO A 202 -16.94 -1.75 14.49
N ASN A 203 -17.31 -2.61 13.56
CA ASN A 203 -18.39 -3.60 13.76
C ASN A 203 -17.86 -4.87 14.41
N CYS A 204 -17.46 -4.78 15.68
CA CYS A 204 -16.81 -5.89 16.39
C CYS A 204 -17.75 -7.05 16.68
N ASN A 205 -19.07 -6.80 16.82
CA ASN A 205 -20.04 -7.84 17.15
C ASN A 205 -20.28 -8.82 15.99
N GLU A 206 -20.09 -8.35 14.74
CA GLU A 206 -20.22 -9.18 13.53
C GLU A 206 -18.86 -9.54 12.90
N CYS A 207 -17.75 -9.23 13.61
CA CYS A 207 -16.42 -9.45 13.10
C CYS A 207 -16.02 -10.92 13.21
N VAL A 208 -15.82 -11.57 12.07
CA VAL A 208 -15.49 -13.02 11.99
C VAL A 208 -14.14 -13.41 12.58
N ILE A 209 -13.30 -12.39 12.89
CA ILE A 209 -11.98 -12.57 13.50
C ILE A 209 -11.90 -11.97 14.91
N SER A 210 -13.06 -11.72 15.55
CA SER A 210 -13.12 -11.11 16.89
C SER A 210 -12.43 -11.96 17.95
N ASP A 211 -12.47 -13.29 17.83
CA ASP A 211 -11.90 -14.22 18.80
C ASP A 211 -10.36 -14.19 18.82
N ALA A 212 -9.75 -13.81 17.70
CA ALA A 212 -8.31 -13.61 17.59
C ALA A 212 -7.90 -12.13 17.73
N CYS A 213 -8.77 -11.24 18.21
CA CYS A 213 -8.52 -9.80 18.24
C CYS A 213 -8.28 -9.29 19.66
N ASP A 214 -7.15 -8.61 19.91
CA ASP A 214 -6.84 -7.96 21.19
C ASP A 214 -7.67 -6.70 21.45
N ARG A 215 -8.40 -6.21 20.44
CA ARG A 215 -9.23 -4.99 20.49
C ARG A 215 -8.49 -3.74 20.98
N ARG A 216 -7.19 -3.62 20.67
CA ARG A 216 -6.39 -2.45 21.08
C ARG A 216 -7.01 -1.16 20.55
N ASP A 217 -7.07 -0.14 21.36
CA ASP A 217 -7.58 1.21 21.04
C ASP A 217 -9.04 1.26 20.52
N ILE A 218 -9.86 0.25 20.74
CA ILE A 218 -11.26 0.27 20.33
C ILE A 218 -12.09 1.14 21.30
N ASP A 219 -11.77 1.13 22.58
CA ASP A 219 -12.48 1.84 23.63
C ASP A 219 -11.83 3.19 24.04
N ILE A 220 -10.79 3.64 23.31
CA ILE A 220 -10.09 4.88 23.64
C ILE A 220 -10.76 6.09 22.97
N PRO A 221 -11.13 7.13 23.75
CA PRO A 221 -11.68 8.38 23.21
C PRO A 221 -10.72 9.05 22.21
N LYS A 222 -11.26 9.59 21.13
CA LYS A 222 -10.57 10.13 19.93
C LYS A 222 -9.44 11.15 20.21
N ASN A 223 -9.37 11.75 21.40
CA ASN A 223 -8.41 12.80 21.73
C ASN A 223 -6.98 12.32 21.96
N ARG A 224 -6.75 11.02 22.18
CA ARG A 224 -5.39 10.48 22.42
C ARG A 224 -4.63 10.06 21.16
N LEU A 225 -5.33 9.75 20.06
CA LEU A 225 -4.68 9.31 18.80
C LEU A 225 -4.04 10.46 18.01
N ARG A 226 -4.40 11.72 18.30
CA ARG A 226 -3.85 12.91 17.61
C ARG A 226 -2.59 13.51 18.24
N GLN A 227 -2.15 12.99 19.38
CA GLN A 227 -1.01 13.54 20.13
C GLN A 227 0.32 12.80 19.92
N LYS A 228 0.38 11.85 19.00
CA LYS A 228 1.60 11.06 18.69
C LYS A 228 1.91 11.05 17.20
N VAL A 229 1.99 12.23 16.58
CA VAL A 229 2.67 12.43 15.29
C VAL A 229 3.65 13.56 15.46
#